data_0874e0231afe76f98698e89564268697
#
_entry.id   0874e0231afe76f98698e89564268697
#
_cell.length_a   1.000
_cell.length_b   1.000
_cell.length_c   1.000
_cell.angle_alpha   90.00
_cell.angle_beta   90.00
_cell.angle_gamma   90.00
#
_symmetry.space_group_name_H-M   'P 1'
#
loop_
_entity.id
_entity.type
_entity.pdbx_description
1 polymer ?
#
loop_
_entity_poly.entity_id
_entity_poly.type
_entity_poly.pdbx_seq_one_letter_code
_entity_poly.pdbx_strand_id
1 'polypeptide(L)'
;MPTQPITAPCSTTTPPGLPVVLVLASGRGERFAASGGMVHKLRAALGDKTVLEHTLAAVRASGLPWHLEDAGHPGMGDSIAAAVRATAGAPGWLVLPGDLPLVLPETLRSIAAALADCAVAVPLYQGERGHPVGFTAECQPGLLALTGEQGAASVVRQQAQQGRVRWVDVDDAGTVTDVDTVQDLERAAQRLAARG
;
A
#
# COMPACT_ATOMS: atom_id res chain seq x y z
N MET A 1 -15.65 21.67 -56.20
CA MET A 1 -14.63 21.69 -55.15
C MET A 1 -15.10 20.74 -54.07
N PRO A 2 -14.58 19.50 -53.94
CA PRO A 2 -14.94 18.61 -52.83
C PRO A 2 -14.09 18.93 -51.63
N THR A 3 -14.75 19.15 -50.48
CA THR A 3 -14.18 19.41 -49.18
C THR A 3 -13.61 18.10 -48.60
N GLN A 4 -12.31 18.07 -48.31
CA GLN A 4 -11.66 16.94 -47.67
C GLN A 4 -12.09 16.82 -46.19
N PRO A 5 -12.28 15.60 -45.64
CA PRO A 5 -12.51 15.42 -44.21
C PRO A 5 -11.22 15.59 -43.46
N ILE A 6 -11.24 16.43 -42.41
CA ILE A 6 -10.15 16.62 -41.45
C ILE A 6 -10.08 15.37 -40.59
N THR A 7 -9.09 14.54 -40.82
CA THR A 7 -8.77 13.38 -39.94
C THR A 7 -8.15 13.92 -38.69
N ALA A 8 -8.87 13.85 -37.56
CA ALA A 8 -8.32 14.12 -36.25
C ALA A 8 -7.21 13.10 -35.92
N PRO A 9 -6.08 13.51 -35.32
CA PRO A 9 -5.04 12.57 -34.93
C PRO A 9 -5.57 11.65 -33.83
N CYS A 10 -5.52 10.36 -34.09
CA CYS A 10 -5.75 9.32 -33.11
C CYS A 10 -4.70 9.47 -32.00
N SER A 11 -5.10 10.02 -30.85
CA SER A 11 -4.27 10.01 -29.64
C SER A 11 -4.11 8.55 -29.21
N THR A 12 -2.99 7.94 -29.54
CA THR A 12 -2.57 6.66 -28.96
C THR A 12 -2.26 6.90 -27.50
N THR A 13 -3.30 6.85 -26.66
CA THR A 13 -3.12 6.79 -25.21
C THR A 13 -2.52 5.43 -24.91
N THR A 14 -1.21 5.39 -24.68
CA THR A 14 -0.55 4.22 -24.06
C THR A 14 -1.35 3.90 -22.79
N PRO A 15 -1.78 2.64 -22.57
CA PRO A 15 -2.50 2.31 -21.34
C PRO A 15 -1.64 2.73 -20.14
N PRO A 16 -2.22 3.39 -19.14
CA PRO A 16 -1.46 3.81 -17.96
C PRO A 16 -0.79 2.56 -17.38
N GLY A 17 0.53 2.63 -17.15
CA GLY A 17 1.27 1.55 -16.50
C GLY A 17 0.65 1.23 -15.14
N LEU A 18 0.92 0.04 -14.61
CA LEU A 18 0.42 -0.37 -13.29
C LEU A 18 1.16 0.40 -12.17
N PRO A 19 0.47 0.82 -11.10
CA PRO A 19 1.12 1.42 -9.94
C PRO A 19 2.02 0.40 -9.24
N VAL A 20 3.07 0.87 -8.57
CA VAL A 20 4.03 0.04 -7.83
C VAL A 20 3.57 -0.13 -6.39
N VAL A 21 3.52 -1.35 -5.87
CA VAL A 21 3.28 -1.61 -4.45
C VAL A 21 4.58 -1.37 -3.68
N LEU A 22 4.58 -0.39 -2.77
CA LEU A 22 5.68 -0.09 -1.87
C LEU A 22 5.46 -0.83 -0.55
N VAL A 23 6.17 -1.92 -0.33
CA VAL A 23 6.12 -2.66 0.94
C VAL A 23 7.12 -2.06 1.90
N LEU A 24 6.63 -1.45 3.00
CA LEU A 24 7.47 -0.79 4.00
C LEU A 24 7.83 -1.77 5.12
N ALA A 25 9.12 -2.08 5.24
CA ALA A 25 9.64 -3.07 6.21
C ALA A 25 10.71 -2.51 7.14
N SER A 26 10.85 -1.19 7.25
CA SER A 26 11.88 -0.49 8.04
C SER A 26 11.46 -0.16 9.48
N GLY A 27 10.27 -0.56 9.93
CA GLY A 27 9.79 -0.33 11.30
C GLY A 27 10.61 -1.08 12.36
N ARG A 28 10.83 -0.46 13.55
CA ARG A 28 11.68 -1.01 14.61
C ARG A 28 11.05 -2.14 15.42
N GLY A 29 9.72 -2.31 15.37
CA GLY A 29 9.02 -3.37 16.11
C GLY A 29 9.04 -3.23 17.64
N GLU A 30 9.20 -2.03 18.18
CA GLU A 30 9.38 -1.76 19.62
C GLU A 30 8.20 -2.26 20.46
N ARG A 31 6.95 -2.04 20.00
CA ARG A 31 5.74 -2.53 20.68
C ARG A 31 5.68 -4.06 20.73
N PHE A 32 6.11 -4.71 19.65
CA PHE A 32 6.16 -6.17 19.60
C PHE A 32 7.17 -6.73 20.60
N ALA A 33 8.37 -6.15 20.67
CA ALA A 33 9.37 -6.53 21.66
C ALA A 33 8.88 -6.26 23.08
N ALA A 34 8.25 -5.11 23.36
CA ALA A 34 7.68 -4.76 24.66
C ALA A 34 6.56 -5.71 25.10
N SER A 35 5.85 -6.34 24.16
CA SER A 35 4.80 -7.33 24.46
C SER A 35 5.31 -8.76 24.67
N GLY A 36 6.65 -8.99 24.65
CA GLY A 36 7.27 -10.29 24.86
C GLY A 36 7.76 -10.97 23.57
N GLY A 37 7.75 -10.27 22.44
CA GLY A 37 8.27 -10.80 21.18
C GLY A 37 9.78 -11.03 21.22
N MET A 38 10.21 -12.26 20.90
CA MET A 38 11.63 -12.68 20.95
C MET A 38 12.41 -12.33 19.68
N VAL A 39 11.72 -11.94 18.60
CA VAL A 39 12.31 -11.59 17.31
C VAL A 39 11.64 -10.32 16.79
N HIS A 40 12.21 -9.72 15.72
CA HIS A 40 11.56 -8.58 15.05
C HIS A 40 10.18 -8.99 14.51
N LYS A 41 9.14 -8.16 14.69
CA LYS A 41 7.75 -8.48 14.34
C LYS A 41 7.55 -9.03 12.92
N LEU A 42 8.25 -8.47 11.93
CA LEU A 42 8.18 -8.92 10.54
C LEU A 42 8.78 -10.30 10.30
N ARG A 43 9.67 -10.76 11.20
CA ARG A 43 10.29 -12.09 11.18
C ARG A 43 9.59 -13.09 12.11
N ALA A 44 8.57 -12.65 12.84
CA ALA A 44 7.79 -13.54 13.69
C ALA A 44 7.06 -14.59 12.81
N ALA A 45 7.10 -15.86 13.26
CA ALA A 45 6.47 -16.96 12.56
C ALA A 45 4.95 -16.84 12.65
N LEU A 46 4.27 -16.99 11.51
CA LEU A 46 2.82 -17.05 11.37
C LEU A 46 2.47 -18.25 10.48
N GLY A 47 2.19 -19.39 11.10
CA GLY A 47 2.05 -20.66 10.37
C GLY A 47 3.38 -21.11 9.75
N ASP A 48 3.39 -21.37 8.46
CA ASP A 48 4.54 -21.84 7.66
C ASP A 48 5.45 -20.72 7.16
N LYS A 49 5.09 -19.45 7.36
CA LYS A 49 5.79 -18.27 6.90
C LYS A 49 5.97 -17.24 8.02
N THR A 50 6.77 -16.23 7.76
CA THR A 50 6.84 -15.05 8.62
C THR A 50 5.74 -14.04 8.26
N VAL A 51 5.49 -13.08 9.16
CA VAL A 51 4.56 -11.96 8.93
C VAL A 51 4.84 -11.27 7.59
N LEU A 52 6.09 -10.88 7.33
CA LEU A 52 6.46 -10.22 6.08
C LEU A 52 6.29 -11.14 4.85
N GLU A 53 6.61 -12.42 4.97
CA GLU A 53 6.46 -13.35 3.85
C GLU A 53 5.00 -13.54 3.42
N HIS A 54 4.05 -13.51 4.37
CA HIS A 54 2.61 -13.50 4.05
C HIS A 54 2.22 -12.25 3.27
N THR A 55 2.63 -11.06 3.74
CA THR A 55 2.38 -9.79 3.03
C THR A 55 2.97 -9.82 1.61
N LEU A 56 4.22 -10.26 1.47
CA LEU A 56 4.88 -10.39 0.18
C LEU A 56 4.23 -11.45 -0.73
N ALA A 57 3.67 -12.53 -0.16
CA ALA A 57 2.94 -13.52 -0.93
C ALA A 57 1.67 -12.92 -1.56
N ALA A 58 0.90 -12.13 -0.80
CA ALA A 58 -0.27 -11.42 -1.32
C ALA A 58 0.12 -10.40 -2.42
N VAL A 59 1.21 -9.66 -2.21
CA VAL A 59 1.73 -8.70 -3.20
C VAL A 59 2.13 -9.41 -4.50
N ARG A 60 2.87 -10.50 -4.43
CA ARG A 60 3.24 -11.30 -5.63
C ARG A 60 2.00 -11.87 -6.34
N ALA A 61 1.03 -12.36 -5.58
CA ALA A 61 -0.21 -12.90 -6.13
C ALA A 61 -1.12 -11.83 -6.76
N SER A 62 -0.94 -10.54 -6.42
CA SER A 62 -1.66 -9.44 -7.06
C SER A 62 -1.25 -9.24 -8.53
N GLY A 63 -0.03 -9.64 -8.91
CA GLY A 63 0.55 -9.39 -10.23
C GLY A 63 0.99 -7.94 -10.46
N LEU A 64 0.89 -7.06 -9.46
CA LEU A 64 1.37 -5.68 -9.54
C LEU A 64 2.90 -5.63 -9.40
N PRO A 65 3.59 -4.68 -10.06
CA PRO A 65 4.99 -4.41 -9.76
C PRO A 65 5.14 -3.97 -8.30
N TRP A 66 6.24 -4.31 -7.67
CA TRP A 66 6.44 -4.00 -6.25
C TRP A 66 7.90 -3.69 -5.93
N HIS A 67 8.10 -2.96 -4.84
CA HIS A 67 9.39 -2.63 -4.24
C HIS A 67 9.32 -2.87 -2.73
N LEU A 68 10.35 -3.53 -2.17
CA LEU A 68 10.52 -3.70 -0.73
C LEU A 68 11.48 -2.61 -0.24
N GLU A 69 11.00 -1.79 0.70
CA GLU A 69 11.81 -0.80 1.40
C GLU A 69 12.12 -1.31 2.80
N ASP A 70 13.29 -1.88 2.98
CA ASP A 70 13.78 -2.48 4.22
C ASP A 70 15.05 -1.81 4.78
N ALA A 71 15.52 -0.73 4.15
CA ALA A 71 16.58 0.09 4.72
C ALA A 71 16.12 0.75 6.02
N GLY A 72 16.99 0.77 7.03
CA GLY A 72 16.67 1.30 8.35
C GLY A 72 16.49 2.82 8.35
N HIS A 73 15.31 3.29 8.01
CA HIS A 73 14.96 4.72 8.03
C HIS A 73 14.55 5.20 9.43
N PRO A 74 14.76 6.49 9.75
CA PRO A 74 14.37 7.06 11.06
C PRO A 74 12.87 6.98 11.33
N GLY A 75 12.03 7.09 10.27
CA GLY A 75 10.59 7.08 10.39
C GLY A 75 9.87 6.61 9.13
N MET A 76 8.55 6.49 9.23
CA MET A 76 7.69 6.02 8.14
C MET A 76 7.72 6.98 6.94
N GLY A 77 7.77 8.29 7.17
CA GLY A 77 7.83 9.29 6.11
C GLY A 77 9.10 9.16 5.28
N ASP A 78 10.25 8.94 5.95
CA ASP A 78 11.54 8.75 5.28
C ASP A 78 11.52 7.47 4.43
N SER A 79 10.91 6.38 4.94
CA SER A 79 10.74 5.11 4.23
C SER A 79 9.88 5.29 2.97
N ILE A 80 8.74 5.98 3.08
CA ILE A 80 7.86 6.26 1.93
C ILE A 80 8.62 7.09 0.89
N ALA A 81 9.27 8.17 1.31
CA ALA A 81 10.01 9.05 0.41
C ALA A 81 11.17 8.31 -0.30
N ALA A 82 11.87 7.40 0.40
CA ALA A 82 12.93 6.57 -0.17
C ALA A 82 12.37 5.60 -1.22
N ALA A 83 11.31 4.87 -0.89
CA ALA A 83 10.66 3.93 -1.80
C ALA A 83 10.12 4.62 -3.08
N VAL A 84 9.52 5.81 -2.95
CA VAL A 84 9.06 6.62 -4.09
C VAL A 84 10.23 7.07 -4.97
N ARG A 85 11.38 7.47 -4.38
CA ARG A 85 12.60 7.80 -5.14
C ARG A 85 13.15 6.58 -5.88
N ALA A 86 13.18 5.42 -5.23
CA ALA A 86 13.68 4.17 -5.82
C ALA A 86 12.81 3.69 -7.00
N THR A 87 11.55 4.11 -7.03
CA THR A 87 10.57 3.76 -8.07
C THR A 87 10.15 4.97 -8.90
N ALA A 88 11.05 5.94 -9.09
CA ALA A 88 10.79 7.15 -9.88
C ALA A 88 10.31 6.79 -11.30
N GLY A 89 9.27 7.49 -11.77
CA GLY A 89 8.66 7.22 -13.08
C GLY A 89 7.50 6.22 -13.04
N ALA A 90 7.18 5.64 -11.89
CA ALA A 90 5.95 4.88 -11.72
C ALA A 90 4.70 5.77 -11.94
N PRO A 91 3.62 5.26 -12.56
CA PRO A 91 2.38 6.03 -12.77
C PRO A 91 1.61 6.25 -11.46
N GLY A 92 2.02 5.59 -10.38
CA GLY A 92 1.44 5.70 -9.05
C GLY A 92 2.02 4.67 -8.09
N TRP A 93 1.60 4.73 -6.84
CA TRP A 93 2.10 3.88 -5.77
C TRP A 93 0.97 3.39 -4.86
N LEU A 94 1.09 2.15 -4.38
CA LEU A 94 0.30 1.61 -3.28
C LEU A 94 1.22 1.47 -2.06
N VAL A 95 1.04 2.31 -1.06
CA VAL A 95 1.81 2.25 0.20
C VAL A 95 1.21 1.17 1.09
N LEU A 96 1.98 0.13 1.36
CA LEU A 96 1.58 -1.05 2.14
C LEU A 96 2.60 -1.31 3.27
N PRO A 97 2.21 -1.20 4.55
CA PRO A 97 3.03 -1.68 5.66
C PRO A 97 3.28 -3.19 5.55
N GLY A 98 4.51 -3.63 5.88
CA GLY A 98 4.92 -5.03 5.77
C GLY A 98 4.34 -5.96 6.85
N ASP A 99 3.63 -5.41 7.82
CA ASP A 99 3.02 -6.08 8.97
C ASP A 99 1.52 -6.39 8.80
N LEU A 100 1.02 -6.40 7.57
CA LEU A 100 -0.36 -6.74 7.21
C LEU A 100 -0.42 -8.13 6.52
N PRO A 101 -0.18 -9.22 7.26
CA PRO A 101 -0.01 -10.57 6.68
C PRO A 101 -1.29 -11.14 6.06
N LEU A 102 -2.45 -10.56 6.38
CA LEU A 102 -3.75 -11.08 5.96
C LEU A 102 -4.38 -10.29 4.81
N VAL A 103 -3.71 -9.26 4.26
CA VAL A 103 -4.21 -8.49 3.12
C VAL A 103 -4.39 -9.39 1.88
N LEU A 104 -5.48 -9.20 1.15
CA LEU A 104 -5.80 -10.00 -0.02
C LEU A 104 -5.23 -9.39 -1.32
N PRO A 105 -4.78 -10.22 -2.27
CA PRO A 105 -4.34 -9.77 -3.58
C PRO A 105 -5.42 -8.98 -4.35
N GLU A 106 -6.68 -9.37 -4.16
CA GLU A 106 -7.86 -8.72 -4.75
C GLU A 106 -7.98 -7.27 -4.30
N THR A 107 -7.73 -7.00 -3.02
CA THR A 107 -7.74 -5.65 -2.46
C THR A 107 -6.66 -4.79 -3.09
N LEU A 108 -5.44 -5.32 -3.26
CA LEU A 108 -4.35 -4.61 -3.93
C LEU A 108 -4.75 -4.22 -5.37
N ARG A 109 -5.36 -5.15 -6.13
CA ARG A 109 -5.86 -4.87 -7.48
C ARG A 109 -6.99 -3.84 -7.50
N SER A 110 -7.93 -3.93 -6.55
CA SER A 110 -9.06 -3.00 -6.41
C SER A 110 -8.59 -1.56 -6.18
N ILE A 111 -7.62 -1.38 -5.26
CA ILE A 111 -7.05 -0.05 -4.97
C ILE A 111 -6.26 0.47 -6.17
N ALA A 112 -5.48 -0.38 -6.86
CA ALA A 112 -4.79 0.00 -8.08
C ALA A 112 -5.76 0.48 -9.18
N ALA A 113 -6.85 -0.25 -9.40
CA ALA A 113 -7.87 0.10 -10.39
C ALA A 113 -8.60 1.41 -10.05
N ALA A 114 -8.86 1.68 -8.76
CA ALA A 114 -9.52 2.90 -8.31
C ALA A 114 -8.74 4.17 -8.63
N LEU A 115 -7.41 4.10 -8.80
CA LEU A 115 -6.55 5.25 -9.16
C LEU A 115 -6.80 5.77 -10.58
N ALA A 116 -7.56 5.07 -11.42
CA ALA A 116 -7.96 5.59 -12.73
C ALA A 116 -8.86 6.84 -12.61
N ASP A 117 -9.61 6.99 -11.52
CA ASP A 117 -10.65 8.00 -11.36
C ASP A 117 -10.38 8.98 -10.21
N CYS A 118 -9.28 8.86 -9.47
CA CYS A 118 -8.99 9.68 -8.30
C CYS A 118 -7.48 9.84 -8.07
N ALA A 119 -7.09 10.85 -7.30
CA ALA A 119 -5.69 11.06 -6.92
C ALA A 119 -5.22 10.09 -5.83
N VAL A 120 -6.12 9.72 -4.92
CA VAL A 120 -5.85 8.84 -3.78
C VAL A 120 -6.99 7.84 -3.61
N ALA A 121 -6.68 6.57 -3.43
CA ALA A 121 -7.63 5.50 -3.12
C ALA A 121 -7.30 4.88 -1.76
N VAL A 122 -8.30 4.75 -0.88
CA VAL A 122 -8.17 4.22 0.48
C VAL A 122 -9.19 3.11 0.70
N PRO A 123 -8.78 1.89 1.08
CA PRO A 123 -9.73 0.84 1.40
C PRO A 123 -10.48 1.15 2.71
N LEU A 124 -11.77 0.82 2.74
CA LEU A 124 -12.60 0.84 3.93
C LEU A 124 -13.10 -0.57 4.22
N TYR A 125 -12.76 -1.10 5.38
CA TYR A 125 -13.34 -2.31 5.91
C TYR A 125 -14.25 -1.97 7.08
N GLN A 126 -15.56 -2.18 6.93
CA GLN A 126 -16.58 -1.85 7.93
C GLN A 126 -16.51 -0.39 8.44
N GLY A 127 -16.14 0.54 7.54
CA GLY A 127 -15.97 1.96 7.86
C GLY A 127 -14.61 2.34 8.44
N GLU A 128 -13.74 1.39 8.73
CA GLU A 128 -12.36 1.62 9.17
C GLU A 128 -11.43 1.76 7.96
N ARG A 129 -10.53 2.76 8.02
CA ARG A 129 -9.54 3.02 6.97
C ARG A 129 -8.39 2.03 7.09
N GLY A 130 -8.08 1.35 5.98
CA GLY A 130 -7.03 0.36 5.93
C GLY A 130 -5.92 0.67 4.93
N HIS A 131 -5.14 -0.36 4.63
CA HIS A 131 -4.06 -0.38 3.66
C HIS A 131 -4.28 -1.48 2.61
N PRO A 132 -3.67 -1.33 1.38
CA PRO A 132 -2.75 -0.24 0.99
C PRO A 132 -3.48 1.07 0.73
N VAL A 133 -2.77 2.18 0.88
CA VAL A 133 -3.25 3.48 0.39
C VAL A 133 -2.63 3.73 -0.98
N GLY A 134 -3.48 3.93 -1.99
CA GLY A 134 -3.07 4.21 -3.36
C GLY A 134 -2.91 5.70 -3.63
N PHE A 135 -1.89 6.06 -4.42
CA PHE A 135 -1.56 7.42 -4.84
C PHE A 135 -1.21 7.44 -6.32
N THR A 136 -1.73 8.39 -7.10
CA THR A 136 -1.27 8.65 -8.47
C THR A 136 0.06 9.40 -8.47
N ALA A 137 0.73 9.44 -9.64
CA ALA A 137 2.01 10.16 -9.82
C ALA A 137 1.94 11.64 -9.44
N GLU A 138 0.79 12.28 -9.54
CA GLU A 138 0.63 13.69 -9.14
C GLU A 138 0.82 13.93 -7.64
N CYS A 139 0.67 12.90 -6.79
CA CYS A 139 0.96 12.96 -5.36
C CYS A 139 2.46 12.86 -5.05
N GLN A 140 3.32 12.59 -6.04
CA GLN A 140 4.77 12.40 -5.85
C GLN A 140 5.43 13.51 -5.05
N PRO A 141 5.20 14.82 -5.33
CA PRO A 141 5.85 15.89 -4.57
C PRO A 141 5.51 15.82 -3.07
N GLY A 142 4.26 15.54 -2.74
CA GLY A 142 3.80 15.38 -1.35
C GLY A 142 4.42 14.16 -0.66
N LEU A 143 4.54 13.03 -1.37
CA LEU A 143 5.16 11.81 -0.84
C LEU A 143 6.67 11.97 -0.63
N LEU A 144 7.37 12.67 -1.54
CA LEU A 144 8.80 12.95 -1.42
C LEU A 144 9.14 13.93 -0.31
N ALA A 145 8.20 14.78 0.10
CA ALA A 145 8.35 15.75 1.18
C ALA A 145 8.12 15.14 2.58
N LEU A 146 7.69 13.88 2.68
CA LEU A 146 7.47 13.20 3.95
C LEU A 146 8.79 12.97 4.68
N THR A 147 8.78 13.16 6.01
CA THR A 147 9.93 12.95 6.90
C THR A 147 9.49 12.43 8.26
N GLY A 148 10.39 11.77 8.98
CA GLY A 148 10.18 11.28 10.34
C GLY A 148 9.00 10.31 10.45
N GLU A 149 8.31 10.35 11.58
CA GLU A 149 7.19 9.45 11.86
C GLU A 149 5.90 9.79 11.09
N GLN A 150 5.89 10.84 10.30
CA GLN A 150 4.73 11.24 9.51
C GLN A 150 4.50 10.24 8.36
N GLY A 151 3.44 9.44 8.46
CA GLY A 151 2.95 8.66 7.34
C GLY A 151 2.28 9.54 6.26
N ALA A 152 1.78 8.92 5.20
CA ALA A 152 1.16 9.63 4.08
C ALA A 152 -0.20 10.30 4.41
N ALA A 153 -0.65 10.28 5.66
CA ALA A 153 -1.94 10.86 6.08
C ALA A 153 -2.09 12.36 5.76
N SER A 154 -0.99 13.13 5.73
CA SER A 154 -1.00 14.54 5.32
C SER A 154 -1.37 14.70 3.85
N VAL A 155 -0.82 13.84 2.97
CA VAL A 155 -1.13 13.82 1.53
C VAL A 155 -2.58 13.41 1.29
N VAL A 156 -3.06 12.37 2.00
CA VAL A 156 -4.48 11.97 1.96
C VAL A 156 -5.41 13.12 2.34
N ARG A 157 -5.12 13.81 3.46
CA ARG A 157 -5.94 14.96 3.91
C ARG A 157 -5.96 16.09 2.89
N GLN A 158 -4.82 16.42 2.29
CA GLN A 158 -4.73 17.45 1.26
C GLN A 158 -5.59 17.11 0.05
N GLN A 159 -5.54 15.86 -0.44
CA GLN A 159 -6.34 15.43 -1.57
C GLN A 159 -7.84 15.32 -1.20
N ALA A 160 -8.16 14.95 0.04
CA ALA A 160 -9.55 14.91 0.52
C ALA A 160 -10.21 16.30 0.54
N GLN A 161 -9.46 17.35 0.92
CA GLN A 161 -9.96 18.74 0.87
C GLN A 161 -10.28 19.20 -0.57
N GLN A 162 -9.68 18.57 -1.56
CA GLN A 162 -9.92 18.82 -2.98
C GLN A 162 -10.99 17.88 -3.60
N GLY A 163 -11.60 17.00 -2.80
CA GLY A 163 -12.57 16.02 -3.28
C GLY A 163 -11.96 14.91 -4.15
N ARG A 164 -10.65 14.65 -4.04
CA ARG A 164 -9.90 13.77 -4.92
C ARG A 164 -9.51 12.43 -4.27
N VAL A 165 -10.14 12.09 -3.16
CA VAL A 165 -9.98 10.79 -2.49
C VAL A 165 -11.17 9.91 -2.77
N ARG A 166 -10.91 8.67 -3.20
CA ARG A 166 -11.90 7.61 -3.30
C ARG A 166 -11.78 6.66 -2.12
N TRP A 167 -12.86 6.50 -1.40
CA TRP A 167 -13.02 5.48 -0.37
C TRP A 167 -13.58 4.22 -1.04
N VAL A 168 -12.86 3.11 -0.91
CA VAL A 168 -13.20 1.85 -1.59
C VAL A 168 -13.63 0.84 -0.54
N ASP A 169 -14.92 0.53 -0.48
CA ASP A 169 -15.42 -0.52 0.42
C ASP A 169 -14.86 -1.89 -0.02
N VAL A 170 -14.25 -2.60 0.92
CA VAL A 170 -13.64 -3.92 0.71
C VAL A 170 -14.12 -4.89 1.77
N ASP A 171 -14.31 -6.16 1.38
CA ASP A 171 -14.57 -7.25 2.34
C ASP A 171 -13.26 -7.97 2.68
N ASP A 172 -12.30 -7.20 3.22
CA ASP A 172 -10.97 -7.69 3.57
C ASP A 172 -10.53 -7.12 4.92
N ALA A 173 -10.76 -7.88 5.98
CA ALA A 173 -10.30 -7.53 7.32
C ALA A 173 -8.76 -7.43 7.41
N GLY A 174 -8.01 -8.03 6.47
CA GLY A 174 -6.57 -7.95 6.42
C GLY A 174 -6.03 -6.53 6.19
N THR A 175 -6.86 -5.63 5.64
CA THR A 175 -6.49 -4.23 5.41
C THR A 175 -6.28 -3.42 6.69
N VAL A 176 -6.89 -3.86 7.80
CA VAL A 176 -6.89 -3.22 9.13
C VAL A 176 -6.32 -4.15 10.22
N THR A 177 -5.76 -5.31 9.84
CA THR A 177 -5.20 -6.29 10.79
C THR A 177 -3.68 -6.26 10.69
N ASP A 178 -3.06 -5.27 11.33
CA ASP A 178 -1.62 -5.18 11.51
C ASP A 178 -1.13 -6.02 12.71
N VAL A 179 0.13 -6.42 12.68
CA VAL A 179 0.79 -7.15 13.76
C VAL A 179 1.73 -6.21 14.49
N ASP A 180 1.24 -5.59 15.57
CA ASP A 180 2.01 -4.69 16.43
C ASP A 180 2.43 -5.31 17.77
N THR A 181 1.70 -6.34 18.22
CA THR A 181 1.94 -7.05 19.49
C THR A 181 1.91 -8.57 19.30
N VAL A 182 2.36 -9.33 20.33
CA VAL A 182 2.24 -10.80 20.33
C VAL A 182 0.76 -11.22 20.27
N GLN A 183 -0.14 -10.48 20.91
CA GLN A 183 -1.58 -10.76 20.84
C GLN A 183 -2.15 -10.55 19.43
N ASP A 184 -1.65 -9.56 18.66
CA ASP A 184 -2.04 -9.36 17.27
C ASP A 184 -1.58 -10.52 16.41
N LEU A 185 -0.37 -11.04 16.65
CA LEU A 185 0.15 -12.22 15.96
C LEU A 185 -0.73 -13.46 16.21
N GLU A 186 -1.16 -13.70 17.47
CA GLU A 186 -2.08 -14.78 17.80
C GLU A 186 -3.44 -14.63 17.10
N ARG A 187 -3.98 -13.42 17.08
CA ARG A 187 -5.23 -13.11 16.36
C ARG A 187 -5.09 -13.33 14.85
N ALA A 188 -3.97 -12.92 14.28
CA ALA A 188 -3.67 -13.15 12.87
C ALA A 188 -3.57 -14.65 12.55
N ALA A 189 -2.94 -15.46 13.44
CA ALA A 189 -2.84 -16.90 13.29
C ALA A 189 -4.22 -17.58 13.30
N GLN A 190 -5.10 -17.19 14.22
CA GLN A 190 -6.46 -17.71 14.28
C GLN A 190 -7.26 -17.40 13.00
N ARG A 191 -7.15 -16.16 12.49
CA ARG A 191 -7.81 -15.76 11.23
C ARG A 191 -7.24 -16.48 10.02
N LEU A 192 -5.93 -16.72 9.99
CA LEU A 192 -5.29 -17.45 8.90
C LEU A 192 -5.79 -18.91 8.87
N ALA A 193 -5.85 -19.58 10.04
CA ALA A 193 -6.37 -20.94 10.16
C ALA A 193 -7.85 -21.07 9.77
N ALA A 194 -8.65 -20.02 9.95
CA ALA A 194 -10.05 -20.01 9.54
C ALA A 194 -10.28 -19.83 8.03
N ARG A 195 -9.24 -19.46 7.27
CA ARG A 195 -9.30 -19.28 5.80
C ARG A 195 -8.93 -20.55 5.02
N GLY A 196 -8.28 -21.52 5.66
CA GLY A 196 -7.82 -22.79 5.05
C GLY A 196 -8.82 -23.88 5.28
#